data_93e836d4cc39f46129e9831de8e9fbd5
#
_entry.id   93e836d4cc39f46129e9831de8e9fbd5
#
_cell.length_a   1.000
_cell.length_b   1.000
_cell.length_c   1.000
_cell.angle_alpha   90.00
_cell.angle_beta   90.00
_cell.angle_gamma   90.00
#
_symmetry.space_group_name_H-M   'P 1'
#
loop_
_entity.id
_entity.type
_entity.pdbx_description
1 polymer ?
#
loop_
_entity_poly.entity_id
_entity_poly.type
_entity_poly.pdbx_seq_one_letter_code
_entity_poly.pdbx_strand_id
1 'polypeptide(L)'
;MPEKQKKNSISINKYKTKRELNIGTLIFALIFIYLVVAVVAYATEKRITVYEVREGSILKDHSYTGLIFREETLVNAESDGYVNYYQSGQSKIRTGMNICAISPQKLDVSESQEQSETTLSAEEQETIVLKAQDFNENFTSQKFSSVYSLKRDVAETLQNASDQTKTAQLDAVIAASGQDVKTYPAARDGVMVLTYDGEEGLTKDNFTDADFDKSNYKSTNLEDNMEIASGEPIYKLVTSEDWSVVIPLEDQTAKELSETDSVKVRLDNENDTVWADFSILKKGKQYYGCLDFDKSMIRYADKRYLNVELILEDQSGLKIPKSSVIKKSCYAIPQDYITTGGNSSDSGVMIQDKDSAVLDRKSTRLNSSH
;
A
#
# COMPACT_ATOMS: atom_id res chain seq x y z
N MET A 1 -50.10 -82.42 -44.47
CA MET A 1 -49.91 -82.43 -43.02
C MET A 1 -48.47 -82.08 -42.73
N PRO A 2 -48.12 -80.94 -42.16
CA PRO A 2 -46.77 -80.66 -41.67
C PRO A 2 -46.71 -80.80 -40.17
N GLU A 3 -45.73 -81.43 -39.72
CA GLU A 3 -45.32 -81.79 -38.37
C GLU A 3 -44.94 -80.53 -37.54
N LYS A 4 -45.52 -80.39 -36.29
CA LYS A 4 -45.21 -79.33 -35.41
C LYS A 4 -43.89 -79.63 -34.67
N GLN A 5 -42.82 -78.85 -34.92
CA GLN A 5 -41.61 -78.88 -34.15
C GLN A 5 -41.88 -78.24 -32.76
N LYS A 6 -41.67 -79.00 -31.67
CA LYS A 6 -41.68 -78.54 -30.28
C LYS A 6 -40.40 -77.72 -30.00
N LYS A 7 -40.57 -76.42 -29.78
CA LYS A 7 -39.50 -75.58 -29.26
C LYS A 7 -39.25 -75.91 -27.80
N ASN A 8 -38.12 -76.50 -27.47
CA ASN A 8 -37.64 -76.63 -26.11
C ASN A 8 -37.28 -75.26 -25.54
N SER A 9 -38.12 -74.69 -24.70
CA SER A 9 -37.78 -73.50 -23.89
C SER A 9 -36.99 -73.95 -22.66
N ILE A 10 -35.71 -73.58 -22.63
CA ILE A 10 -34.86 -73.82 -21.45
C ILE A 10 -35.18 -72.74 -20.43
N SER A 11 -35.67 -73.17 -19.29
CA SER A 11 -36.01 -72.27 -18.14
C SER A 11 -34.73 -71.69 -17.54
N ILE A 12 -34.60 -70.32 -17.55
CA ILE A 12 -33.48 -69.55 -17.00
C ILE A 12 -33.33 -69.78 -15.47
N ASN A 13 -34.33 -70.32 -14.78
CA ASN A 13 -34.24 -70.60 -13.36
C ASN A 13 -33.22 -71.69 -12.97
N LYS A 14 -32.68 -72.45 -13.92
CA LYS A 14 -31.67 -73.49 -13.65
C LYS A 14 -30.26 -72.92 -13.37
N TYR A 15 -30.04 -71.62 -13.60
CA TYR A 15 -28.74 -70.97 -13.40
C TYR A 15 -28.75 -69.93 -12.26
N LYS A 16 -29.80 -69.83 -11.44
CA LYS A 16 -29.74 -69.06 -10.23
C LYS A 16 -28.94 -69.81 -9.17
N THR A 17 -27.66 -69.51 -9.06
CA THR A 17 -26.85 -69.94 -7.94
C THR A 17 -27.48 -69.40 -6.65
N LYS A 18 -27.88 -70.27 -5.77
CA LYS A 18 -28.24 -69.87 -4.38
C LYS A 18 -27.03 -69.20 -3.77
N ARG A 19 -27.15 -67.93 -3.51
CA ARG A 19 -26.12 -67.18 -2.71
C ARG A 19 -26.15 -67.80 -1.30
N GLU A 20 -25.27 -68.73 -1.04
CA GLU A 20 -25.02 -69.18 0.33
C GLU A 20 -24.30 -68.03 1.03
N LEU A 21 -24.94 -67.43 2.01
CA LEU A 21 -24.33 -66.42 2.88
C LEU A 21 -23.23 -67.12 3.67
N ASN A 22 -21.99 -66.94 3.20
CA ASN A 22 -20.81 -67.45 3.87
C ASN A 22 -20.61 -66.64 5.17
N ILE A 23 -20.40 -67.33 6.31
CA ILE A 23 -20.15 -66.67 7.62
C ILE A 23 -19.08 -65.62 7.52
N GLY A 24 -18.06 -65.83 6.67
CA GLY A 24 -17.02 -64.84 6.39
C GLY A 24 -17.56 -63.52 5.79
N THR A 25 -18.55 -63.60 4.87
CA THR A 25 -19.19 -62.40 4.30
C THR A 25 -19.97 -61.62 5.33
N LEU A 26 -20.60 -62.32 6.28
CA LEU A 26 -21.36 -61.69 7.36
C LEU A 26 -20.44 -60.99 8.35
N ILE A 27 -19.32 -61.62 8.73
CA ILE A 27 -18.27 -61.02 9.58
C ILE A 27 -17.65 -59.81 8.88
N PHE A 28 -17.33 -59.89 7.59
CA PHE A 28 -16.78 -58.79 6.81
C PHE A 28 -17.74 -57.61 6.73
N ALA A 29 -19.02 -57.86 6.49
CA ALA A 29 -20.05 -56.80 6.49
C ALA A 29 -20.16 -56.09 7.85
N LEU A 30 -20.07 -56.85 8.96
CA LEU A 30 -20.13 -56.29 10.30
C LEU A 30 -18.89 -55.41 10.59
N ILE A 31 -17.70 -55.87 10.23
CA ILE A 31 -16.45 -55.07 10.37
C ILE A 31 -16.51 -53.82 9.46
N PHE A 32 -17.04 -53.94 8.25
CA PHE A 32 -17.19 -52.82 7.35
C PHE A 32 -18.14 -51.75 7.89
N ILE A 33 -19.30 -52.16 8.43
CA ILE A 33 -20.26 -51.26 9.07
C ILE A 33 -19.61 -50.58 10.28
N TYR A 34 -18.86 -51.30 11.10
CA TYR A 34 -18.14 -50.73 12.24
C TYR A 34 -17.14 -49.69 11.78
N LEU A 35 -16.33 -49.95 10.72
CA LEU A 35 -15.39 -49.00 10.18
C LEU A 35 -16.08 -47.74 9.64
N VAL A 36 -17.18 -47.90 8.92
CA VAL A 36 -17.95 -46.74 8.42
C VAL A 36 -18.45 -45.88 9.56
N VAL A 37 -19.05 -46.50 10.62
CA VAL A 37 -19.50 -45.77 11.79
C VAL A 37 -18.35 -45.09 12.52
N ALA A 38 -17.21 -45.75 12.68
CA ALA A 38 -16.04 -45.18 13.31
C ALA A 38 -15.48 -43.95 12.51
N VAL A 39 -15.43 -44.05 11.17
CA VAL A 39 -15.01 -42.94 10.33
C VAL A 39 -15.99 -41.77 10.38
N VAL A 40 -17.28 -42.03 10.34
CA VAL A 40 -18.31 -40.99 10.48
C VAL A 40 -18.24 -40.34 11.87
N ALA A 41 -18.11 -41.13 12.95
CA ALA A 41 -17.96 -40.60 14.30
C ALA A 41 -16.70 -39.71 14.40
N TYR A 42 -15.55 -40.15 13.86
CA TYR A 42 -14.32 -39.38 13.84
C TYR A 42 -14.44 -38.08 13.02
N ALA A 43 -15.13 -38.12 11.87
CA ALA A 43 -15.37 -36.98 11.03
C ALA A 43 -16.37 -35.96 11.61
N THR A 44 -17.31 -36.43 12.44
CA THR A 44 -18.31 -35.58 13.08
C THR A 44 -17.93 -35.13 14.51
N GLU A 45 -16.79 -35.59 15.01
CA GLU A 45 -16.28 -35.19 16.31
C GLU A 45 -15.90 -33.70 16.27
N LYS A 46 -16.57 -32.89 17.08
CA LYS A 46 -16.26 -31.46 17.21
C LYS A 46 -14.90 -31.29 17.90
N ARG A 47 -13.85 -31.12 17.11
CA ARG A 47 -12.51 -30.80 17.63
C ARG A 47 -12.52 -29.38 18.15
N ILE A 48 -12.33 -29.23 19.46
CA ILE A 48 -12.08 -27.93 20.07
C ILE A 48 -10.61 -27.60 19.77
N THR A 49 -10.38 -26.68 18.82
CA THR A 49 -9.06 -26.10 18.60
C THR A 49 -8.78 -25.11 19.72
N VAL A 50 -7.78 -25.38 20.54
CA VAL A 50 -7.28 -24.44 21.55
C VAL A 50 -6.41 -23.43 20.82
N TYR A 51 -6.75 -22.15 20.94
CA TYR A 51 -5.96 -21.05 20.44
C TYR A 51 -5.26 -20.35 21.60
N GLU A 52 -3.93 -20.29 21.53
CA GLU A 52 -3.15 -19.55 22.52
C GLU A 52 -3.30 -18.05 22.25
N VAL A 53 -3.90 -17.34 23.19
CA VAL A 53 -4.07 -15.90 23.11
C VAL A 53 -2.71 -15.23 23.33
N ARG A 54 -2.24 -14.46 22.36
CA ARG A 54 -0.97 -13.72 22.43
C ARG A 54 -1.25 -12.23 22.42
N GLU A 55 -0.41 -11.48 23.15
CA GLU A 55 -0.36 -10.03 22.96
C GLU A 55 0.04 -9.70 21.53
N GLY A 56 -0.66 -8.76 20.94
CA GLY A 56 -0.33 -8.24 19.64
C GLY A 56 -0.87 -6.83 19.50
N SER A 57 -0.19 -6.01 18.71
CA SER A 57 -0.63 -4.66 18.46
C SER A 57 -2.02 -4.64 17.77
N ILE A 58 -2.87 -3.74 18.21
CA ILE A 58 -4.14 -3.44 17.56
C ILE A 58 -3.83 -2.39 16.49
N LEU A 59 -3.46 -2.85 15.29
CA LEU A 59 -3.32 -1.95 14.14
C LEU A 59 -4.71 -1.42 13.80
N LYS A 60 -4.96 -0.17 14.14
CA LYS A 60 -6.01 0.60 13.47
C LYS A 60 -5.45 0.97 12.10
N ASP A 61 -6.23 0.79 11.06
CA ASP A 61 -5.86 1.23 9.71
C ASP A 61 -5.94 2.76 9.68
N HIS A 62 -4.78 3.41 9.79
CA HIS A 62 -4.61 4.86 9.69
C HIS A 62 -3.99 5.24 8.36
N SER A 63 -4.47 4.61 7.28
CA SER A 63 -4.04 4.89 5.92
C SER A 63 -4.89 5.99 5.30
N TYR A 64 -4.23 7.02 4.77
CA TYR A 64 -4.86 8.20 4.19
C TYR A 64 -4.30 8.47 2.80
N THR A 65 -5.09 9.12 1.96
CA THR A 65 -4.57 9.81 0.79
C THR A 65 -4.17 11.22 1.20
N GLY A 66 -2.89 11.53 1.11
CA GLY A 66 -2.35 12.85 1.37
C GLY A 66 -2.19 13.67 0.11
N LEU A 67 -2.36 14.98 0.24
CA LEU A 67 -2.11 15.98 -0.78
C LEU A 67 -0.77 16.65 -0.50
N ILE A 68 0.12 16.72 -1.49
CA ILE A 68 1.48 17.23 -1.35
C ILE A 68 1.49 18.72 -1.63
N PHE A 69 2.15 19.49 -0.75
CA PHE A 69 2.43 20.91 -0.89
C PHE A 69 3.93 21.13 -0.87
N ARG A 70 4.41 21.95 -1.81
CA ARG A 70 5.82 22.34 -1.94
C ARG A 70 5.91 23.63 -2.76
N GLU A 71 7.04 24.29 -2.72
CA GLU A 71 7.29 25.47 -3.55
C GLU A 71 7.61 25.06 -4.99
N GLU A 72 6.65 25.26 -5.87
CA GLU A 72 6.71 24.89 -7.28
C GLU A 72 6.64 26.13 -8.17
N THR A 73 7.45 26.17 -9.23
CA THR A 73 7.40 27.23 -10.23
C THR A 73 7.43 26.61 -11.62
N LEU A 74 6.48 26.96 -12.47
CA LEU A 74 6.52 26.61 -13.89
C LEU A 74 7.43 27.55 -14.64
N VAL A 75 8.29 26.99 -15.46
CA VAL A 75 9.09 27.73 -16.43
C VAL A 75 8.48 27.54 -17.80
N ASN A 76 8.15 28.64 -18.48
CA ASN A 76 7.41 28.63 -19.73
C ASN A 76 8.32 28.91 -20.91
N ALA A 77 7.96 28.37 -22.07
CA ALA A 77 8.64 28.66 -23.35
C ALA A 77 8.47 30.13 -23.73
N GLU A 78 9.53 30.74 -24.25
CA GLU A 78 9.46 32.10 -24.78
C GLU A 78 9.17 32.14 -26.30
N SER A 79 9.25 30.99 -26.97
CA SER A 79 9.01 30.82 -28.41
C SER A 79 8.36 29.47 -28.69
N ASP A 80 7.66 29.39 -29.82
CA ASP A 80 7.16 28.13 -30.34
C ASP A 80 8.30 27.24 -30.82
N GLY A 81 8.12 25.92 -30.77
CA GLY A 81 9.10 24.96 -31.29
C GLY A 81 8.97 23.57 -30.66
N TYR A 82 10.04 22.80 -30.79
CA TYR A 82 10.15 21.44 -30.25
C TYR A 82 11.16 21.41 -29.11
N VAL A 83 10.70 21.00 -27.92
CA VAL A 83 11.56 20.97 -26.73
C VAL A 83 12.37 19.68 -26.68
N ASN A 84 13.63 19.78 -26.28
CA ASN A 84 14.51 18.65 -26.01
C ASN A 84 15.27 18.91 -24.71
N TYR A 85 15.34 17.91 -23.84
CA TYR A 85 15.87 18.04 -22.49
C TYR A 85 17.30 17.51 -22.39
N TYR A 86 18.15 18.23 -21.68
CA TYR A 86 19.53 17.82 -21.36
C TYR A 86 19.56 16.77 -20.25
N GLN A 87 18.54 16.75 -19.41
CA GLN A 87 18.41 15.85 -18.27
C GLN A 87 17.21 14.93 -18.46
N SER A 88 17.23 13.77 -17.82
CA SER A 88 16.16 12.80 -17.88
C SER A 88 15.40 12.76 -16.56
N GLY A 89 14.07 12.87 -16.63
CA GLY A 89 13.20 12.69 -15.45
C GLY A 89 13.35 13.78 -14.39
N GLN A 90 13.43 13.35 -13.12
CA GLN A 90 13.61 14.22 -11.96
C GLN A 90 15.10 14.37 -11.68
N SER A 91 15.64 15.56 -11.83
CA SER A 91 17.08 15.82 -11.69
C SER A 91 17.34 17.03 -10.82
N LYS A 92 18.37 16.95 -9.96
CA LYS A 92 18.90 18.11 -9.26
C LYS A 92 19.63 19.00 -10.25
N ILE A 93 19.25 20.25 -10.30
CA ILE A 93 19.83 21.24 -11.21
C ILE A 93 20.47 22.38 -10.44
N ARG A 94 21.47 23.00 -11.07
CA ARG A 94 22.16 24.17 -10.54
C ARG A 94 21.93 25.36 -11.45
N THR A 95 21.98 26.56 -10.89
CA THR A 95 21.90 27.81 -11.60
C THR A 95 22.89 27.86 -12.76
N GLY A 96 22.39 28.22 -13.93
CA GLY A 96 23.19 28.30 -15.17
C GLY A 96 23.35 26.97 -15.92
N MET A 97 22.88 25.86 -15.39
CA MET A 97 22.87 24.56 -16.08
C MET A 97 21.80 24.53 -17.18
N ASN A 98 22.15 24.16 -18.40
CA ASN A 98 21.17 24.01 -19.47
C ASN A 98 20.15 22.90 -19.15
N ILE A 99 18.89 23.25 -19.19
CA ILE A 99 17.77 22.33 -18.87
C ILE A 99 17.18 21.77 -20.13
N CYS A 100 16.81 22.63 -21.06
CA CYS A 100 16.24 22.21 -22.33
C CYS A 100 16.65 23.16 -23.43
N ALA A 101 16.43 22.73 -24.67
CA ALA A 101 16.61 23.48 -25.88
C ALA A 101 15.32 23.44 -26.70
N ILE A 102 14.89 24.55 -27.25
CA ILE A 102 13.75 24.64 -28.17
C ILE A 102 14.27 24.91 -29.57
N SER A 103 13.92 24.03 -30.50
CA SER A 103 14.30 24.10 -31.92
C SER A 103 13.08 24.36 -32.82
N PRO A 104 13.20 25.08 -33.91
CA PRO A 104 12.09 25.33 -34.85
C PRO A 104 11.55 24.08 -35.52
N GLN A 105 12.35 23.03 -35.64
CA GLN A 105 12.00 21.75 -36.22
C GLN A 105 12.50 20.63 -35.29
N LYS A 106 11.86 19.45 -35.38
CA LYS A 106 12.28 18.28 -34.62
C LYS A 106 13.75 17.96 -34.82
N LEU A 107 14.44 17.68 -33.72
CA LEU A 107 15.82 17.22 -33.75
C LEU A 107 15.83 15.69 -33.87
N ASP A 108 16.63 15.15 -34.77
CA ASP A 108 16.79 13.70 -34.88
C ASP A 108 17.89 13.23 -33.92
N VAL A 109 17.45 12.88 -32.72
CA VAL A 109 18.32 12.36 -31.63
C VAL A 109 18.53 10.86 -31.78
N SER A 110 17.68 10.17 -32.57
CA SER A 110 17.64 8.71 -32.68
C SER A 110 18.88 8.08 -33.29
N GLU A 111 19.47 8.74 -34.32
CA GLU A 111 20.72 8.24 -34.94
C GLU A 111 21.92 8.28 -33.99
N SER A 112 21.89 9.17 -32.99
CA SER A 112 22.94 9.29 -31.98
C SER A 112 22.82 8.26 -30.83
N GLN A 113 21.63 7.73 -30.60
CA GLN A 113 21.39 6.75 -29.55
C GLN A 113 21.92 5.35 -29.91
N GLU A 114 21.90 4.95 -31.18
CA GLU A 114 22.37 3.61 -31.60
C GLU A 114 23.92 3.46 -31.49
N GLN A 115 24.67 4.55 -31.36
CA GLN A 115 26.14 4.50 -31.31
C GLN A 115 26.77 4.77 -29.95
N SER A 116 25.96 5.15 -28.94
CA SER A 116 26.48 5.48 -27.61
C SER A 116 25.91 4.57 -26.56
N GLU A 117 26.58 3.43 -26.32
CA GLU A 117 26.40 2.73 -25.06
C GLU A 117 26.80 3.70 -23.94
N THR A 118 25.94 3.90 -22.93
CA THR A 118 26.28 4.68 -21.75
C THR A 118 27.43 3.96 -21.04
N THR A 119 28.66 4.33 -21.38
CA THR A 119 29.85 3.78 -20.75
C THR A 119 30.16 4.62 -19.52
N LEU A 120 30.06 3.99 -18.35
CA LEU A 120 30.52 4.60 -17.11
C LEU A 120 31.98 4.97 -17.21
N SER A 121 32.34 6.20 -16.82
CA SER A 121 33.73 6.59 -16.66
C SER A 121 34.45 5.71 -15.63
N ALA A 122 35.78 5.67 -15.67
CA ALA A 122 36.56 4.90 -14.69
C ALA A 122 36.29 5.35 -13.25
N GLU A 123 36.07 6.66 -13.03
CA GLU A 123 35.75 7.23 -11.71
C GLU A 123 34.34 6.79 -11.22
N GLU A 124 33.35 6.74 -12.11
CA GLU A 124 31.99 6.29 -11.77
C GLU A 124 31.97 4.79 -11.46
N GLN A 125 32.70 4.00 -12.25
CA GLN A 125 32.87 2.55 -11.97
C GLN A 125 33.53 2.33 -10.61
N GLU A 126 34.62 3.06 -10.30
CA GLU A 126 35.30 3.00 -9.01
C GLU A 126 34.37 3.40 -7.87
N THR A 127 33.58 4.46 -8.04
CA THR A 127 32.60 4.92 -7.06
C THR A 127 31.57 3.84 -6.76
N ILE A 128 31.03 3.17 -7.76
CA ILE A 128 30.07 2.07 -7.59
C ILE A 128 30.72 0.90 -6.85
N VAL A 129 31.97 0.55 -7.24
CA VAL A 129 32.69 -0.56 -6.60
C VAL A 129 32.98 -0.25 -5.13
N LEU A 130 33.43 0.96 -4.78
CA LEU A 130 33.68 1.37 -3.40
C LEU A 130 32.39 1.34 -2.55
N LYS A 131 31.28 1.85 -3.07
CA LYS A 131 29.97 1.77 -2.40
C LYS A 131 29.51 0.33 -2.18
N ALA A 132 29.72 -0.54 -3.17
CA ALA A 132 29.39 -1.97 -3.06
C ALA A 132 30.29 -2.69 -2.05
N GLN A 133 31.57 -2.33 -1.95
CA GLN A 133 32.50 -2.86 -0.96
C GLN A 133 32.09 -2.43 0.46
N ASP A 134 31.87 -1.13 0.67
CA ASP A 134 31.40 -0.59 1.95
C ASP A 134 30.11 -1.27 2.41
N PHE A 135 29.18 -1.45 1.47
CA PHE A 135 27.94 -2.20 1.75
C PHE A 135 28.23 -3.63 2.18
N ASN A 136 29.12 -4.36 1.47
CA ASN A 136 29.42 -5.75 1.78
C ASN A 136 30.11 -5.91 3.14
N GLU A 137 30.95 -4.94 3.54
CA GLU A 137 31.64 -4.93 4.82
C GLU A 137 30.71 -4.60 6.00
N ASN A 138 29.73 -3.73 5.79
CA ASN A 138 28.86 -3.19 6.82
C ASN A 138 27.45 -3.81 6.83
N PHE A 139 27.15 -4.69 5.88
CA PHE A 139 25.82 -5.30 5.78
C PHE A 139 25.53 -6.23 6.95
N THR A 140 24.37 -6.00 7.58
CA THR A 140 23.79 -6.92 8.55
C THR A 140 22.32 -7.19 8.16
N SER A 141 21.87 -8.44 8.30
CA SER A 141 20.50 -8.82 7.99
C SER A 141 19.43 -8.07 8.82
N GLN A 142 19.85 -7.47 9.95
CA GLN A 142 19.00 -6.64 10.80
C GLN A 142 18.82 -5.21 10.26
N LYS A 143 19.72 -4.77 9.35
CA LYS A 143 19.69 -3.45 8.70
C LYS A 143 19.45 -3.60 7.19
N PHE A 144 18.39 -4.29 6.83
CA PHE A 144 18.07 -4.54 5.41
C PHE A 144 17.82 -3.24 4.61
N SER A 145 17.48 -2.12 5.28
CA SER A 145 17.36 -0.80 4.67
C SER A 145 18.63 -0.34 3.93
N SER A 146 19.82 -0.81 4.33
CA SER A 146 21.08 -0.49 3.64
C SER A 146 21.12 -0.99 2.17
N VAL A 147 20.34 -2.04 1.83
CA VAL A 147 20.19 -2.52 0.44
C VAL A 147 19.54 -1.45 -0.42
N TYR A 148 18.50 -0.80 0.08
CA TYR A 148 17.80 0.27 -0.64
C TYR A 148 18.66 1.52 -0.79
N SER A 149 19.50 1.83 0.23
CA SER A 149 20.46 2.92 0.12
C SER A 149 21.49 2.66 -0.98
N LEU A 150 22.09 1.46 -1.01
CA LEU A 150 23.02 1.09 -2.08
C LEU A 150 22.35 1.15 -3.46
N LYS A 151 21.13 0.57 -3.57
CA LYS A 151 20.37 0.60 -4.85
C LYS A 151 20.18 2.03 -5.33
N ARG A 152 19.77 2.95 -4.44
CA ARG A 152 19.57 4.36 -4.77
C ARG A 152 20.86 5.02 -5.21
N ASP A 153 21.96 4.82 -4.46
CA ASP A 153 23.24 5.44 -4.73
C ASP A 153 23.84 4.98 -6.07
N VAL A 154 23.64 3.70 -6.41
CA VAL A 154 24.03 3.16 -7.73
C VAL A 154 23.14 3.75 -8.82
N ALA A 155 21.82 3.81 -8.60
CA ALA A 155 20.90 4.40 -9.58
C ALA A 155 21.20 5.88 -9.84
N GLU A 156 21.54 6.67 -8.81
CA GLU A 156 21.95 8.08 -8.95
C GLU A 156 23.24 8.22 -9.77
N THR A 157 24.24 7.36 -9.54
CA THR A 157 25.49 7.37 -10.31
C THR A 157 25.24 7.04 -11.79
N LEU A 158 24.38 6.02 -12.06
CA LEU A 158 24.00 5.64 -13.42
C LEU A 158 23.21 6.75 -14.12
N GLN A 159 22.30 7.43 -13.40
CA GLN A 159 21.52 8.55 -13.94
C GLN A 159 22.42 9.71 -14.33
N ASN A 160 23.38 10.08 -13.49
CA ASN A 160 24.33 11.15 -13.77
C ASN A 160 25.17 10.85 -15.03
N ALA A 161 25.63 9.61 -15.19
CA ALA A 161 26.37 9.17 -16.39
C ALA A 161 25.48 9.23 -17.64
N SER A 162 24.25 8.81 -17.54
CA SER A 162 23.25 8.88 -18.61
C SER A 162 22.98 10.33 -19.02
N ASP A 163 22.82 11.23 -18.06
CA ASP A 163 22.55 12.65 -18.33
C ASP A 163 23.76 13.35 -18.98
N GLN A 164 24.99 13.03 -18.59
CA GLN A 164 26.19 13.53 -19.26
C GLN A 164 26.28 13.08 -20.74
N THR A 165 25.97 11.81 -20.99
CA THR A 165 25.93 11.27 -22.36
C THR A 165 24.85 11.97 -23.18
N LYS A 166 23.63 12.10 -22.61
CA LYS A 166 22.49 12.78 -23.25
C LYS A 166 22.82 14.24 -23.57
N THR A 167 23.50 14.97 -22.68
CA THR A 167 23.94 16.33 -22.87
C THR A 167 24.90 16.46 -24.08
N ALA A 168 25.91 15.59 -24.13
CA ALA A 168 26.88 15.62 -25.23
C ALA A 168 26.22 15.28 -26.59
N GLN A 169 25.28 14.32 -26.58
CA GLN A 169 24.52 13.95 -27.78
C GLN A 169 23.65 15.11 -28.27
N LEU A 170 22.88 15.74 -27.37
CA LEU A 170 22.00 16.84 -27.72
C LEU A 170 22.78 18.02 -28.26
N ASP A 171 23.92 18.39 -27.65
CA ASP A 171 24.80 19.45 -28.14
C ASP A 171 25.35 19.14 -29.53
N ALA A 172 25.74 17.89 -29.80
CA ALA A 172 26.23 17.47 -31.12
C ALA A 172 25.12 17.55 -32.18
N VAL A 173 23.90 17.12 -31.86
CA VAL A 173 22.75 17.18 -32.76
C VAL A 173 22.35 18.62 -33.04
N ILE A 174 22.35 19.51 -32.04
CA ILE A 174 22.09 20.93 -32.19
C ILE A 174 23.11 21.55 -33.13
N ALA A 175 24.41 21.29 -32.90
CA ALA A 175 25.49 21.81 -33.76
C ALA A 175 25.38 21.32 -35.21
N ALA A 176 24.99 20.07 -35.42
CA ALA A 176 24.81 19.46 -36.73
C ALA A 176 23.57 19.96 -37.48
N SER A 177 22.49 20.30 -36.73
CA SER A 177 21.20 20.69 -37.30
C SER A 177 21.25 22.01 -38.08
N GLY A 178 22.16 22.91 -37.73
CA GLY A 178 22.23 24.25 -38.30
C GLY A 178 21.02 25.15 -38.04
N GLN A 179 20.17 24.75 -37.11
CA GLN A 179 18.98 25.48 -36.71
C GLN A 179 19.30 26.53 -35.64
N ASP A 180 18.48 27.59 -35.59
CA ASP A 180 18.56 28.58 -34.52
C ASP A 180 17.83 28.01 -33.28
N VAL A 181 18.61 27.39 -32.39
CA VAL A 181 18.10 26.68 -31.21
C VAL A 181 18.28 27.57 -29.99
N LYS A 182 17.16 27.76 -29.26
CA LYS A 182 17.17 28.55 -28.03
C LYS A 182 17.34 27.62 -26.82
N THR A 183 18.40 27.84 -26.04
CA THR A 183 18.65 27.09 -24.79
C THR A 183 18.08 27.82 -23.58
N TYR A 184 17.57 27.04 -22.64
CA TYR A 184 16.97 27.51 -21.38
C TYR A 184 17.83 27.03 -20.20
N PRO A 185 18.70 27.92 -19.65
CA PRO A 185 19.46 27.61 -18.47
C PRO A 185 18.57 27.72 -17.20
N ALA A 186 18.89 26.96 -16.17
CA ALA A 186 18.27 27.08 -14.88
C ALA A 186 18.51 28.46 -14.25
N ALA A 187 17.43 29.12 -13.86
CA ALA A 187 17.50 30.41 -13.17
C ALA A 187 17.93 30.29 -11.71
N ARG A 188 17.65 29.13 -11.07
CA ARG A 188 17.93 28.84 -9.65
C ARG A 188 18.29 27.38 -9.49
N ASP A 189 18.94 27.07 -8.36
CA ASP A 189 19.13 25.70 -7.89
C ASP A 189 17.79 25.08 -7.51
N GLY A 190 17.64 23.78 -7.67
CA GLY A 190 16.43 23.06 -7.30
C GLY A 190 16.34 21.68 -7.92
N VAL A 191 15.13 21.16 -7.96
CA VAL A 191 14.79 19.91 -8.63
C VAL A 191 13.91 20.21 -9.84
N MET A 192 14.41 19.84 -11.01
CA MET A 192 13.63 19.86 -12.25
C MET A 192 12.66 18.68 -12.27
N VAL A 193 11.43 18.93 -12.70
CA VAL A 193 10.40 17.91 -12.88
C VAL A 193 9.74 18.09 -14.24
N LEU A 194 9.64 17.02 -15.00
CA LEU A 194 9.07 17.00 -16.35
C LEU A 194 7.57 16.66 -16.37
N THR A 195 6.88 16.95 -15.26
CA THR A 195 5.42 16.80 -15.16
C THR A 195 4.83 18.04 -14.49
N TYR A 196 3.67 18.47 -14.98
CA TYR A 196 2.87 19.52 -14.33
C TYR A 196 1.40 19.12 -14.34
N ASP A 197 0.62 19.68 -13.40
CA ASP A 197 -0.77 19.28 -13.17
C ASP A 197 -1.74 20.47 -13.09
N GLY A 198 -1.24 21.70 -13.15
CA GLY A 198 -2.04 22.91 -13.02
C GLY A 198 -2.32 23.31 -11.58
N GLU A 199 -1.86 22.51 -10.61
CA GLU A 199 -2.05 22.72 -9.16
C GLU A 199 -0.78 23.25 -8.48
N GLU A 200 0.16 23.83 -9.24
CA GLU A 200 1.44 24.35 -8.73
C GLU A 200 1.27 25.55 -7.79
N GLY A 201 0.14 26.22 -7.87
CA GLY A 201 -0.24 27.31 -6.94
C GLY A 201 -0.92 26.85 -5.66
N LEU A 202 -1.08 25.55 -5.46
CA LEU A 202 -1.76 25.01 -4.28
C LEU A 202 -0.89 25.12 -3.03
N THR A 203 -1.49 25.62 -1.95
CA THR A 203 -0.82 25.85 -0.66
C THR A 203 -1.68 25.35 0.49
N LYS A 204 -1.09 25.24 1.70
CA LYS A 204 -1.84 24.91 2.93
C LYS A 204 -2.99 25.89 3.22
N ASP A 205 -2.95 27.09 2.68
CA ASP A 205 -3.96 28.13 2.95
C ASP A 205 -5.13 28.05 1.98
N ASN A 206 -4.89 27.71 0.69
CA ASN A 206 -5.89 27.81 -0.36
C ASN A 206 -6.55 26.49 -0.77
N PHE A 207 -6.05 25.32 -0.32
CA PHE A 207 -6.65 24.03 -0.65
C PHE A 207 -8.07 23.87 -0.08
N THR A 208 -8.86 23.00 -0.69
CA THR A 208 -10.24 22.67 -0.32
C THR A 208 -10.44 21.15 -0.22
N ASP A 209 -11.59 20.71 0.30
CA ASP A 209 -11.96 19.29 0.35
C ASP A 209 -12.00 18.65 -1.05
N ALA A 210 -12.34 19.44 -2.07
CA ALA A 210 -12.43 18.96 -3.46
C ALA A 210 -11.06 18.55 -4.02
N ASP A 211 -9.96 19.12 -3.54
CA ASP A 211 -8.60 18.84 -4.01
C ASP A 211 -8.11 17.45 -3.60
N PHE A 212 -8.82 16.77 -2.68
CA PHE A 212 -8.55 15.35 -2.35
C PHE A 212 -9.23 14.35 -3.29
N ASP A 213 -10.12 14.84 -4.18
CA ASP A 213 -10.77 13.98 -5.17
C ASP A 213 -9.89 13.78 -6.41
N LYS A 214 -9.27 12.61 -6.49
CA LYS A 214 -8.40 12.22 -7.60
C LYS A 214 -9.13 11.96 -8.93
N SER A 215 -10.45 11.93 -8.94
CA SER A 215 -11.24 11.52 -10.13
C SER A 215 -11.02 12.44 -11.34
N ASN A 216 -10.75 13.71 -11.10
CA ASN A 216 -10.51 14.73 -12.11
C ASN A 216 -9.03 15.11 -12.28
N TYR A 217 -8.13 14.51 -11.46
CA TYR A 217 -6.72 14.83 -11.54
C TYR A 217 -6.12 14.40 -12.87
N LYS A 218 -5.39 15.32 -13.47
CA LYS A 218 -4.65 15.10 -14.71
C LYS A 218 -3.28 15.71 -14.59
N SER A 219 -2.27 14.97 -15.00
CA SER A 219 -0.92 15.47 -15.15
C SER A 219 -0.49 15.38 -16.61
N THR A 220 0.31 16.34 -17.04
CA THR A 220 0.92 16.36 -18.37
C THR A 220 2.38 16.01 -18.23
N ASN A 221 2.83 15.00 -18.98
CA ASN A 221 4.24 14.67 -19.08
C ASN A 221 4.88 15.44 -20.22
N LEU A 222 6.05 15.98 -19.98
CA LEU A 222 6.87 16.68 -20.95
C LEU A 222 7.94 15.72 -21.47
N GLU A 223 8.03 15.60 -22.79
CA GLU A 223 8.89 14.63 -23.48
C GLU A 223 9.76 15.32 -24.54
N ASP A 224 10.86 14.68 -24.92
CA ASP A 224 11.73 15.16 -26.01
C ASP A 224 10.95 15.23 -27.34
N ASN A 225 11.23 16.24 -28.14
CA ASN A 225 10.55 16.52 -29.40
C ASN A 225 9.04 16.80 -29.30
N MET A 226 8.56 17.14 -28.11
CA MET A 226 7.20 17.63 -27.93
C MET A 226 7.08 19.04 -28.52
N GLU A 227 6.00 19.28 -29.27
CA GLU A 227 5.67 20.61 -29.78
C GLU A 227 5.14 21.49 -28.64
N ILE A 228 5.74 22.64 -28.47
CA ILE A 228 5.44 23.61 -27.40
C ILE A 228 5.14 24.95 -28.02
N ALA A 229 4.07 25.60 -27.58
CA ALA A 229 3.79 26.99 -27.94
C ALA A 229 4.40 27.97 -26.93
N SER A 230 4.64 29.19 -27.38
CA SER A 230 5.11 30.27 -26.50
C SER A 230 4.14 30.48 -25.35
N GLY A 231 4.65 30.52 -24.12
CA GLY A 231 3.84 30.62 -22.88
C GLY A 231 3.45 29.29 -22.26
N GLU A 232 3.64 28.15 -22.92
CA GLU A 232 3.38 26.83 -22.36
C GLU A 232 4.53 26.40 -21.44
N PRO A 233 4.24 25.59 -20.39
CA PRO A 233 5.26 25.08 -19.49
C PRO A 233 6.25 24.14 -20.20
N ILE A 234 7.53 24.34 -19.95
CA ILE A 234 8.61 23.48 -20.45
C ILE A 234 9.27 22.63 -19.34
N TYR A 235 9.21 23.04 -18.11
CA TYR A 235 9.52 22.24 -16.94
C TYR A 235 8.98 22.89 -15.68
N LYS A 236 8.87 22.11 -14.64
CA LYS A 236 8.55 22.57 -13.28
C LYS A 236 9.82 22.55 -12.45
N LEU A 237 10.04 23.60 -11.67
CA LEU A 237 11.16 23.75 -10.76
C LEU A 237 10.65 23.73 -9.32
N VAL A 238 11.19 22.86 -8.50
CA VAL A 238 10.98 22.83 -7.05
C VAL A 238 12.24 23.36 -6.38
N THR A 239 12.11 24.45 -5.63
CA THR A 239 13.25 25.20 -5.10
C THR A 239 13.57 24.95 -3.65
N SER A 240 12.65 24.32 -2.89
CA SER A 240 12.85 23.98 -1.47
C SER A 240 12.90 22.48 -1.26
N GLU A 241 13.73 22.03 -0.31
CA GLU A 241 13.66 20.66 0.24
C GLU A 241 12.50 20.52 1.25
N ASP A 242 11.98 21.66 1.76
CA ASP A 242 10.81 21.65 2.65
C ASP A 242 9.54 21.35 1.86
N TRP A 243 8.80 20.41 2.34
CA TRP A 243 7.53 20.01 1.74
C TRP A 243 6.57 19.47 2.80
N SER A 244 5.31 19.40 2.46
CA SER A 244 4.28 19.00 3.39
C SER A 244 3.30 18.04 2.75
N VAL A 245 2.72 17.17 3.55
CA VAL A 245 1.59 16.33 3.16
C VAL A 245 0.42 16.62 4.08
N VAL A 246 -0.70 16.95 3.51
CA VAL A 246 -1.95 17.17 4.26
C VAL A 246 -2.86 15.97 4.06
N ILE A 247 -3.37 15.43 5.15
CA ILE A 247 -4.28 14.27 5.18
C ILE A 247 -5.61 14.66 5.85
N PRO A 248 -6.77 14.21 5.33
CA PRO A 248 -8.03 14.40 6.02
C PRO A 248 -8.09 13.50 7.26
N LEU A 249 -8.48 14.04 8.41
CA LEU A 249 -8.59 13.31 9.67
C LEU A 249 -10.04 13.19 10.11
N GLU A 250 -10.38 12.04 10.69
CA GLU A 250 -11.63 11.87 11.42
C GLU A 250 -11.59 12.65 12.74
N ASP A 251 -12.75 13.12 13.22
CA ASP A 251 -12.87 13.90 14.45
C ASP A 251 -12.24 13.22 15.67
N GLN A 252 -12.34 11.90 15.75
CA GLN A 252 -11.78 11.12 16.84
C GLN A 252 -10.24 11.10 16.78
N THR A 253 -9.67 10.82 15.61
CA THR A 253 -8.22 10.79 15.39
C THR A 253 -7.62 12.19 15.62
N ALA A 254 -8.29 13.24 15.17
CA ALA A 254 -7.86 14.61 15.41
C ALA A 254 -7.80 14.95 16.90
N LYS A 255 -8.74 14.46 17.71
CA LYS A 255 -8.70 14.63 19.17
C LYS A 255 -7.60 13.81 19.83
N GLU A 256 -7.39 12.56 19.38
CA GLU A 256 -6.34 11.69 19.89
C GLU A 256 -4.94 12.27 19.64
N LEU A 257 -4.75 12.98 18.51
CA LEU A 257 -3.48 13.58 18.10
C LEU A 257 -3.32 15.06 18.43
N SER A 258 -4.27 15.65 19.16
CA SER A 258 -4.31 17.10 19.41
C SER A 258 -3.10 17.66 20.18
N GLU A 259 -2.40 16.84 20.94
CA GLU A 259 -1.21 17.20 21.74
C GLU A 259 0.09 16.59 21.15
N THR A 260 0.03 16.13 19.91
CA THR A 260 1.17 15.45 19.27
C THR A 260 1.86 16.42 18.31
N ASP A 261 3.16 16.66 18.53
CA ASP A 261 3.97 17.55 17.70
C ASP A 261 4.72 16.82 16.58
N SER A 262 4.87 15.50 16.67
CA SER A 262 5.55 14.69 15.67
C SER A 262 4.93 13.31 15.59
N VAL A 263 4.85 12.76 14.36
CA VAL A 263 4.30 11.43 14.11
C VAL A 263 5.24 10.62 13.21
N LYS A 264 5.23 9.32 13.43
CA LYS A 264 5.93 8.39 12.58
C LYS A 264 5.01 7.95 11.46
N VAL A 265 5.47 8.05 10.21
CA VAL A 265 4.65 7.74 9.04
C VAL A 265 5.36 6.80 8.09
N ARG A 266 4.57 6.07 7.33
CA ARG A 266 5.02 5.31 6.16
C ARG A 266 4.41 5.95 4.93
N LEU A 267 5.24 6.21 3.93
CA LEU A 267 4.85 6.88 2.69
C LEU A 267 4.85 5.85 1.54
N ASP A 268 3.81 5.85 0.71
CA ASP A 268 3.64 5.01 -0.48
C ASP A 268 3.91 3.51 -0.27
N ASN A 269 3.56 2.97 0.90
CA ASN A 269 3.83 1.58 1.27
C ASN A 269 5.33 1.19 1.23
N GLU A 270 6.23 2.17 1.36
CA GLU A 270 7.66 1.88 1.52
C GLU A 270 7.88 1.08 2.81
N ASN A 271 8.94 0.26 2.84
CA ASN A 271 9.25 -0.51 4.05
C ASN A 271 9.79 0.37 5.18
N ASP A 272 10.33 1.53 4.83
CA ASP A 272 10.92 2.47 5.79
C ASP A 272 9.85 3.43 6.32
N THR A 273 10.02 3.81 7.58
CA THR A 273 9.18 4.82 8.23
C THR A 273 10.01 6.06 8.51
N VAL A 274 9.39 7.22 8.36
CA VAL A 274 10.01 8.52 8.61
C VAL A 274 9.24 9.29 9.68
N TRP A 275 9.92 10.18 10.39
CA TRP A 275 9.27 11.12 11.29
C TRP A 275 8.89 12.38 10.51
N ALA A 276 7.70 12.90 10.81
CA ALA A 276 7.20 14.16 10.31
C ALA A 276 6.86 15.07 11.49
N ASP A 277 7.12 16.35 11.37
CA ASP A 277 6.53 17.33 12.25
C ASP A 277 5.03 17.37 11.96
N PHE A 278 4.23 17.37 13.04
CA PHE A 278 2.79 17.20 12.91
C PHE A 278 2.03 18.36 13.51
N SER A 279 1.03 18.82 12.78
CA SER A 279 0.10 19.81 13.27
C SER A 279 -1.31 19.55 12.75
N ILE A 280 -2.31 20.04 13.49
CA ILE A 280 -3.72 19.90 13.09
C ILE A 280 -4.24 21.23 12.58
N LEU A 281 -4.76 21.21 11.36
CA LEU A 281 -5.44 22.33 10.74
C LEU A 281 -6.96 22.05 10.70
N LYS A 282 -7.76 23.03 11.07
CA LYS A 282 -9.21 22.97 10.95
C LYS A 282 -9.71 23.91 9.87
N LYS A 283 -10.37 23.38 8.84
CA LYS A 283 -11.06 24.16 7.80
C LYS A 283 -12.55 23.83 7.83
N GLY A 284 -13.37 24.80 8.17
CA GLY A 284 -14.82 24.60 8.30
C GLY A 284 -15.17 23.56 9.39
N LYS A 285 -15.71 22.44 8.98
CA LYS A 285 -16.06 21.30 9.87
C LYS A 285 -15.03 20.17 9.83
N GLN A 286 -14.11 20.19 8.88
CA GLN A 286 -13.15 19.12 8.64
C GLN A 286 -11.82 19.40 9.36
N TYR A 287 -11.21 18.37 9.94
CA TYR A 287 -9.86 18.38 10.47
C TYR A 287 -8.89 17.77 9.46
N TYR A 288 -7.70 18.33 9.41
CA TYR A 288 -6.60 17.86 8.58
C TYR A 288 -5.34 17.72 9.43
N GLY A 289 -4.58 16.66 9.19
CA GLY A 289 -3.23 16.53 9.71
C GLY A 289 -2.24 17.07 8.69
N CYS A 290 -1.41 18.01 9.11
CA CYS A 290 -0.29 18.51 8.32
C CYS A 290 0.98 17.78 8.77
N LEU A 291 1.66 17.14 7.83
CA LEU A 291 2.90 16.43 8.00
C LEU A 291 3.99 17.21 7.28
N ASP A 292 4.92 17.77 8.02
CA ASP A 292 5.98 18.62 7.50
C ASP A 292 7.31 17.86 7.47
N PHE A 293 8.03 17.99 6.37
CA PHE A 293 9.30 17.28 6.09
C PHE A 293 10.35 18.28 5.60
N ASP A 294 11.60 18.03 5.97
CA ASP A 294 12.77 18.82 5.58
C ASP A 294 13.72 18.09 4.62
N LYS A 295 13.34 16.89 4.17
CA LYS A 295 14.19 16.01 3.36
C LYS A 295 13.40 15.14 2.42
N SER A 296 14.11 14.56 1.45
CA SER A 296 13.60 13.53 0.54
C SER A 296 12.49 13.99 -0.42
N MET A 297 12.26 15.28 -0.57
CA MET A 297 11.26 15.86 -1.48
C MET A 297 11.42 15.32 -2.91
N ILE A 298 12.64 15.16 -3.37
CA ILE A 298 12.94 14.69 -4.74
C ILE A 298 12.28 13.34 -5.06
N ARG A 299 12.05 12.47 -4.09
CA ARG A 299 11.42 11.15 -4.31
C ARG A 299 9.95 11.25 -4.74
N TYR A 300 9.31 12.36 -4.39
CA TYR A 300 7.89 12.58 -4.59
C TYR A 300 7.61 13.84 -5.43
N ALA A 301 8.65 14.38 -6.07
CA ALA A 301 8.58 15.65 -6.79
C ALA A 301 7.62 15.64 -8.00
N ASP A 302 7.38 14.46 -8.59
CA ASP A 302 6.43 14.24 -9.69
C ASP A 302 5.00 13.94 -9.20
N LYS A 303 4.81 13.73 -7.90
CA LYS A 303 3.52 13.32 -7.34
C LYS A 303 2.76 14.50 -6.74
N ARG A 304 1.45 14.50 -6.87
CA ARG A 304 0.55 15.40 -6.15
C ARG A 304 -0.10 14.70 -4.95
N TYR A 305 -0.32 13.41 -5.05
CA TYR A 305 -0.93 12.60 -4.01
C TYR A 305 0.02 11.51 -3.52
N LEU A 306 -0.08 11.23 -2.23
CA LEU A 306 0.74 10.22 -1.58
C LEU A 306 -0.14 9.37 -0.65
N ASN A 307 0.10 8.06 -0.60
CA ASN A 307 -0.49 7.23 0.43
C ASN A 307 0.32 7.38 1.71
N VAL A 308 -0.35 7.74 2.79
CA VAL A 308 0.25 7.96 4.10
C VAL A 308 -0.37 7.02 5.11
N GLU A 309 0.45 6.24 5.78
CA GLU A 309 0.04 5.43 6.93
C GLU A 309 0.66 6.04 8.21
N LEU A 310 -0.19 6.50 9.13
CA LEU A 310 0.26 6.97 10.43
C LEU A 310 0.57 5.77 11.32
N ILE A 311 1.81 5.70 11.81
CA ILE A 311 2.25 4.68 12.76
C ILE A 311 2.06 5.23 14.17
N LEU A 312 0.85 5.12 14.67
CA LEU A 312 0.54 5.50 16.04
C LEU A 312 0.97 4.39 16.99
N GLU A 313 1.38 4.75 18.20
CA GLU A 313 1.80 3.75 19.19
C GLU A 313 0.70 2.71 19.38
N ASP A 314 1.09 1.46 19.19
CA ASP A 314 0.21 0.32 19.27
C ASP A 314 -0.34 0.17 20.68
N GLN A 315 -1.64 0.30 20.85
CA GLN A 315 -2.29 -0.30 22.01
C GLN A 315 -2.10 -1.82 21.90
N SER A 316 -1.30 -2.38 22.79
CA SER A 316 -1.19 -3.83 22.88
C SER A 316 -2.51 -4.41 23.42
N GLY A 317 -3.00 -5.43 22.76
CA GLY A 317 -4.20 -6.12 23.14
C GLY A 317 -4.08 -7.61 22.89
N LEU A 318 -4.95 -8.39 23.55
CA LEU A 318 -4.99 -9.83 23.36
C LEU A 318 -5.67 -10.16 22.02
N LYS A 319 -4.93 -10.77 21.08
CA LYS A 319 -5.47 -11.24 19.80
C LYS A 319 -6.24 -12.54 20.00
N ILE A 320 -7.52 -12.53 19.66
CA ILE A 320 -8.38 -13.72 19.62
C ILE A 320 -8.95 -13.93 18.22
N PRO A 321 -9.13 -15.17 17.76
CA PRO A 321 -9.77 -15.44 16.48
C PRO A 321 -11.21 -14.88 16.45
N LYS A 322 -11.61 -14.27 15.35
CA LYS A 322 -12.97 -13.76 15.17
C LYS A 322 -14.04 -14.83 15.36
N SER A 323 -13.72 -16.10 15.04
CA SER A 323 -14.57 -17.27 15.26
C SER A 323 -14.81 -17.59 16.76
N SER A 324 -13.96 -17.07 17.65
CA SER A 324 -14.12 -17.24 19.12
C SER A 324 -15.06 -16.19 19.73
N VAL A 325 -15.47 -15.18 18.95
CA VAL A 325 -16.37 -14.13 19.41
C VAL A 325 -17.81 -14.54 19.17
N ILE A 326 -18.52 -14.81 20.25
CA ILE A 326 -19.96 -15.19 20.22
C ILE A 326 -20.76 -13.98 20.69
N LYS A 327 -21.68 -13.49 19.86
CA LYS A 327 -22.68 -12.51 20.29
C LYS A 327 -23.75 -13.22 21.14
N LYS A 328 -23.85 -12.85 22.41
CA LYS A 328 -24.85 -13.35 23.31
C LYS A 328 -25.65 -12.16 23.85
N SER A 329 -26.97 -12.20 23.66
CA SER A 329 -27.83 -11.20 24.26
C SER A 329 -27.93 -11.44 25.76
N CYS A 330 -27.59 -10.45 26.56
CA CYS A 330 -27.63 -10.49 28.00
C CYS A 330 -28.40 -9.28 28.52
N TYR A 331 -29.08 -9.42 29.63
CA TYR A 331 -29.63 -8.28 30.37
C TYR A 331 -28.57 -7.77 31.33
N ALA A 332 -28.31 -6.45 31.31
CA ALA A 332 -27.50 -5.80 32.34
C ALA A 332 -28.41 -5.51 33.55
N ILE A 333 -28.07 -6.10 34.66
CA ILE A 333 -28.85 -5.96 35.90
C ILE A 333 -27.91 -5.33 36.95
N PRO A 334 -28.35 -4.25 37.64
CA PRO A 334 -27.56 -3.66 38.72
C PRO A 334 -27.26 -4.70 39.80
N GLN A 335 -26.07 -4.60 40.39
CA GLN A 335 -25.56 -5.56 41.39
C GLN A 335 -26.50 -5.71 42.62
N ASP A 336 -27.19 -4.64 42.96
CA ASP A 336 -28.13 -4.60 44.12
C ASP A 336 -29.33 -5.55 43.94
N TYR A 337 -29.62 -6.00 42.73
CA TYR A 337 -30.70 -6.98 42.46
C TYR A 337 -30.23 -8.44 42.46
N ILE A 338 -28.92 -8.65 42.67
CA ILE A 338 -28.36 -10.01 42.76
C ILE A 338 -28.59 -10.53 44.20
N THR A 339 -29.29 -11.62 44.33
CA THR A 339 -29.57 -12.24 45.62
C THR A 339 -29.11 -13.69 45.62
N THR A 340 -28.86 -14.20 46.81
CA THR A 340 -28.64 -15.64 47.06
C THR A 340 -29.94 -16.25 47.54
N GLY A 341 -30.40 -17.33 46.92
CA GLY A 341 -31.72 -17.92 47.24
C GLY A 341 -31.68 -19.42 47.45
N GLY A 342 -32.55 -19.84 48.35
CA GLY A 342 -32.76 -21.25 48.65
C GLY A 342 -31.65 -21.88 49.51
N ASN A 343 -31.54 -23.21 49.46
CA ASN A 343 -30.55 -23.99 50.21
C ASN A 343 -29.16 -24.05 49.53
N SER A 344 -28.91 -23.22 48.53
CA SER A 344 -27.63 -23.18 47.81
C SER A 344 -27.00 -21.81 47.92
N SER A 345 -25.65 -21.78 47.86
CA SER A 345 -24.85 -20.53 47.81
C SER A 345 -24.85 -19.85 46.46
N ASP A 346 -25.70 -20.27 45.54
CA ASP A 346 -25.73 -19.72 44.17
C ASP A 346 -26.39 -18.36 44.16
N SER A 347 -25.75 -17.45 43.42
CA SER A 347 -26.25 -16.10 43.17
C SER A 347 -27.14 -16.07 41.92
N GLY A 348 -28.21 -15.31 41.99
CA GLY A 348 -29.16 -15.17 40.88
C GLY A 348 -30.02 -13.92 41.03
N VAL A 349 -30.99 -13.77 40.14
CA VAL A 349 -31.96 -12.68 40.17
C VAL A 349 -33.34 -13.27 40.38
N MET A 350 -34.12 -12.62 41.25
CA MET A 350 -35.53 -13.01 41.45
C MET A 350 -36.33 -12.52 40.24
N ILE A 351 -36.96 -13.48 39.54
CA ILE A 351 -37.90 -13.19 38.44
C ILE A 351 -39.30 -13.58 38.86
N GLN A 352 -40.28 -12.82 38.42
CA GLN A 352 -41.69 -13.20 38.63
C GLN A 352 -42.10 -14.16 37.51
N ASP A 353 -42.44 -15.39 37.91
CA ASP A 353 -43.05 -16.39 37.03
C ASP A 353 -44.48 -16.62 37.46
N LYS A 354 -45.43 -16.07 36.69
CA LYS A 354 -46.87 -16.05 36.97
C LYS A 354 -47.17 -15.43 38.35
N ASP A 355 -47.47 -16.25 39.33
CA ASP A 355 -47.86 -15.84 40.69
C ASP A 355 -46.79 -16.11 41.75
N SER A 356 -45.59 -16.50 41.37
CA SER A 356 -44.50 -16.82 42.28
C SER A 356 -43.19 -16.17 41.88
N ALA A 357 -42.36 -15.78 42.87
CA ALA A 357 -41.02 -15.32 42.66
C ALA A 357 -40.04 -16.51 42.60
N VAL A 358 -39.31 -16.64 41.52
CA VAL A 358 -38.35 -17.74 41.28
C VAL A 358 -36.95 -17.16 41.09
N LEU A 359 -35.95 -17.83 41.71
CA LEU A 359 -34.54 -17.45 41.49
C LEU A 359 -34.06 -18.00 40.14
N ASP A 360 -33.79 -17.12 39.19
CA ASP A 360 -33.12 -17.49 37.92
C ASP A 360 -31.61 -17.57 38.11
N ARG A 361 -31.08 -18.80 38.06
CA ARG A 361 -29.64 -19.12 38.26
C ARG A 361 -28.83 -19.15 36.98
N LYS A 362 -29.36 -18.72 35.85
CA LYS A 362 -28.64 -18.72 34.56
C LYS A 362 -27.45 -17.79 34.58
N SER A 363 -26.28 -18.39 34.72
CA SER A 363 -24.92 -17.88 34.52
C SER A 363 -24.77 -16.35 34.66
N THR A 364 -24.76 -15.89 35.91
CA THR A 364 -24.34 -14.51 36.24
C THR A 364 -22.84 -14.36 36.02
N ARG A 365 -22.41 -13.61 35.02
CA ARG A 365 -21.04 -13.09 34.95
C ARG A 365 -21.01 -11.75 35.64
N LEU A 366 -20.34 -11.66 36.76
CA LEU A 366 -19.93 -10.38 37.35
C LEU A 366 -18.89 -9.76 36.43
N ASN A 367 -19.25 -8.66 35.79
CA ASN A 367 -18.27 -7.80 35.08
C ASN A 367 -17.63 -6.93 36.14
N SER A 368 -16.48 -7.32 36.68
CA SER A 368 -15.66 -6.45 37.50
C SER A 368 -14.88 -5.53 36.54
N SER A 369 -15.47 -4.36 36.25
CA SER A 369 -14.70 -3.23 35.70
C SER A 369 -13.96 -2.57 36.86
N HIS A 370 -12.65 -2.68 36.86
CA HIS A 370 -11.75 -1.75 37.53
C HIS A 370 -11.19 -0.81 36.49
#